data_063a7e73d6fe7158b66062fc03b13d92
#
_entry.id   063a7e73d6fe7158b66062fc03b13d92
#
_cell.length_a   1.000
_cell.length_b   1.000
_cell.length_c   1.000
_cell.angle_alpha   90.00
_cell.angle_beta   90.00
_cell.angle_gamma   90.00
#
_symmetry.space_group_name_H-M   'P 1'
#
loop_
_entity.id
_entity.type
_entity.pdbx_description
1 polymer ?
#
loop_
_entity_poly.entity_id
_entity_poly.type
_entity_poly.pdbx_seq_one_letter_code
_entity_poly.pdbx_strand_id
1 'polypeptide(L)' 'MATAKTISKISDKLIKVNENFSINMYDNGFMVEAGGRNKKGDYVNAKIMCSTVDEVLNLVREACEMDRDT' A
#
# COMPACT_ATOMS: atom_id res chain seq x y z
N MET A 1 -8.12 -20.28 -10.83
CA MET A 1 -7.69 -20.01 -10.51
C MET A 1 -7.17 -19.60 -9.97
N ALA A 2 -7.20 -19.26 -9.78
CA ALA A 2 -6.78 -18.78 -9.27
C ALA A 2 -6.28 -18.36 -8.84
N THR A 3 -6.16 -17.95 -8.48
CA THR A 3 -5.78 -17.39 -8.07
C THR A 3 -5.32 -16.95 -7.45
N ALA A 4 -5.68 -17.32 -7.52
CA ALA A 4 -5.03 -16.44 -7.20
C ALA A 4 -4.44 -15.95 -6.13
N LYS A 5 -3.56 -15.82 -6.17
CA LYS A 5 -2.87 -15.16 -5.20
C LYS A 5 -3.37 -13.77 -5.03
N THR A 6 -3.78 -13.47 -3.88
CA THR A 6 -4.30 -12.16 -3.60
C THR A 6 -3.18 -11.22 -3.23
N ILE A 7 -3.08 -10.12 -3.95
CA ILE A 7 -2.13 -9.09 -3.61
C ILE A 7 -2.89 -8.01 -2.88
N SER A 8 -2.46 -7.69 -1.68
CA SER A 8 -3.09 -6.63 -0.92
C SER A 8 -2.91 -5.30 -1.63
N LYS A 9 -3.95 -4.50 -1.61
CA LYS A 9 -3.93 -3.18 -2.21
C LYS A 9 -4.02 -2.14 -1.11
N ILE A 10 -3.47 -0.98 -1.38
CA ILE A 10 -3.58 0.12 -0.42
C ILE A 10 -5.05 0.51 -0.25
N SER A 11 -5.82 0.46 -1.34
CA SER A 11 -7.23 0.83 -1.30
C SER A 11 -8.07 -0.12 -0.46
N ASP A 12 -7.55 -1.31 -0.12
CA ASP A 12 -8.24 -2.21 0.79
C ASP A 12 -8.22 -1.66 2.22
N LYS A 13 -7.27 -0.82 2.54
CA LYS A 13 -7.07 -0.33 3.89
C LYS A 13 -7.33 1.17 4.02
N LEU A 14 -7.08 1.93 2.97
CA LEU A 14 -7.16 3.39 3.00
C LEU A 14 -8.01 3.89 1.85
N ILE A 15 -8.74 4.98 2.08
CA ILE A 15 -9.43 5.67 1.00
C ILE A 15 -8.66 6.91 0.57
N LYS A 16 -7.79 7.41 1.43
CA LYS A 16 -6.91 8.54 1.11
C LYS A 16 -5.54 8.24 1.68
N VAL A 17 -4.50 8.73 1.01
CA VAL A 17 -3.14 8.49 1.45
C VAL A 17 -2.45 9.80 1.74
N ASN A 18 -1.45 9.75 2.61
CA ASN A 18 -0.58 10.88 2.85
C ASN A 18 0.22 11.20 1.60
N GLU A 19 0.85 12.36 1.58
CA GLU A 19 1.71 12.73 0.48
C GLU A 19 3.04 11.97 0.49
N ASN A 20 3.31 11.24 1.56
CA ASN A 20 4.56 10.46 1.67
C ASN A 20 4.24 9.02 2.01
N PHE A 21 5.05 8.12 1.48
CA PHE A 21 5.01 6.72 1.87
C PHE A 21 6.45 6.19 1.81
N SER A 22 6.68 5.02 2.39
CA SER A 22 8.03 4.48 2.45
C SER A 22 8.05 3.04 1.98
N ILE A 23 9.24 2.62 1.54
CA ILE A 23 9.50 1.25 1.12
C ILE A 23 10.69 0.78 1.92
N ASN A 24 10.50 -0.32 2.65
CA ASN A 24 11.58 -0.93 3.41
C ASN A 24 12.03 -2.19 2.70
N MET A 25 13.33 -2.36 2.58
CA MET A 25 13.90 -3.52 1.86
C MET A 25 14.47 -4.49 2.87
N TYR A 26 14.07 -5.75 2.74
CA TYR A 26 14.57 -6.83 3.59
C TYR A 26 15.20 -7.90 2.71
N ASP A 27 15.91 -8.82 3.33
CA ASP A 27 16.58 -9.88 2.57
C ASP A 27 15.62 -10.73 1.77
N ASN A 28 14.41 -10.92 2.25
CA ASN A 28 13.45 -11.82 1.61
C ASN A 28 12.19 -11.11 1.15
N GLY A 29 12.26 -9.81 0.96
CA GLY A 29 11.09 -9.10 0.45
C GLY A 29 11.11 -7.63 0.77
N PHE A 30 9.96 -7.00 0.59
CA PHE A 30 9.81 -5.56 0.76
C PHE A 30 8.55 -5.28 1.57
N MET A 31 8.53 -4.14 2.25
CA MET A 31 7.32 -3.69 2.91
C MET A 31 7.04 -2.26 2.47
N VAL A 32 5.84 -2.05 1.96
CA VAL A 32 5.38 -0.71 1.61
C VAL A 32 4.51 -0.22 2.76
N GLU A 33 4.86 0.94 3.29
CA GLU A 33 4.11 1.52 4.39
C GLU A 33 3.56 2.87 3.96
N ALA A 34 2.25 3.04 4.09
CA ALA A 34 1.57 4.26 3.72
C ALA A 34 0.56 4.63 4.80
N GLY A 35 0.57 5.89 5.20
CA GLY A 35 -0.43 6.38 6.13
C GLY A 35 -1.56 7.06 5.40
N GLY A 36 -2.70 7.19 6.06
CA GLY A 36 -3.83 7.87 5.46
C GLY A 36 -5.09 7.66 6.26
N ARG A 37 -6.23 7.85 5.60
CA ARG A 37 -7.55 7.72 6.23
C ARG A 37 -8.24 6.47 5.72
N ASN A 38 -8.84 5.70 6.64
CA ASN A 38 -9.62 4.54 6.25
C ASN A 38 -11.07 4.95 6.01
N LYS A 39 -11.92 3.94 5.77
CA LYS A 39 -13.33 4.22 5.47
C LYS A 39 -14.07 4.86 6.64
N LYS A 40 -13.56 4.66 7.85
CA LYS A 40 -14.18 5.25 9.04
C LYS A 40 -13.71 6.68 9.28
N GLY A 41 -12.74 7.14 8.50
CA GLY A 41 -12.18 8.47 8.69
C GLY A 41 -11.04 8.51 9.69
N ASP A 42 -10.61 7.36 10.20
CA ASP A 42 -9.50 7.30 11.14
C ASP A 42 -8.17 7.31 10.41
N TYR A 43 -7.18 7.94 11.01
CA TYR A 43 -5.84 7.91 10.46
C TYR A 43 -5.15 6.61 10.86
N VAL A 44 -4.67 5.87 9.89
CA VAL A 44 -3.98 4.61 10.13
C VAL A 44 -2.80 4.46 9.21
N ASN A 45 -1.87 3.60 9.58
CA ASN A 45 -0.75 3.25 8.74
C ASN A 45 -0.99 1.86 8.18
N ALA A 46 -0.92 1.73 6.87
CA ALA A 46 -1.06 0.45 6.20
C ALA A 46 0.33 -0.08 5.88
N LYS A 47 0.58 -1.32 6.23
CA LYS A 47 1.84 -2.00 5.95
C LYS A 47 1.54 -3.21 5.10
N ILE A 48 2.15 -3.26 3.93
CA ILE A 48 1.88 -4.33 2.97
C ILE A 48 3.19 -4.98 2.59
N MET A 49 3.28 -6.29 2.85
CA MET A 49 4.47 -7.06 2.50
C MET A 49 4.41 -7.47 1.05
N CYS A 50 5.54 -7.36 0.37
CA CYS A 50 5.67 -7.72 -1.03
C CYS A 50 6.84 -8.67 -1.19
N SER A 51 6.70 -9.61 -2.11
CA SER A 51 7.76 -10.58 -2.39
C SER A 51 8.60 -10.17 -3.60
N THR A 52 8.06 -9.35 -4.48
CA THR A 52 8.73 -8.99 -5.71
C THR A 52 8.68 -7.49 -5.94
N VAL A 53 9.58 -7.03 -6.80
CA VAL A 53 9.61 -5.62 -7.20
C VAL A 53 8.33 -5.24 -7.93
N ASP A 54 7.78 -6.14 -8.73
CA ASP A 54 6.54 -5.85 -9.45
C ASP A 54 5.41 -5.52 -8.50
N GLU A 55 5.32 -6.26 -7.38
CA GLU A 55 4.30 -5.98 -6.38
C GLU A 55 4.50 -4.62 -5.76
N VAL A 56 5.76 -4.26 -5.48
CA VAL A 56 6.07 -2.94 -4.93
C VAL A 56 5.64 -1.85 -5.92
N LEU A 57 5.96 -2.04 -7.19
CA LEU A 57 5.63 -1.03 -8.20
C LEU A 57 4.13 -0.87 -8.37
N ASN A 58 3.37 -1.96 -8.25
CA ASN A 58 1.92 -1.88 -8.31
C ASN A 58 1.36 -1.05 -7.16
N LEU A 59 1.93 -1.22 -5.96
CA LEU A 59 1.48 -0.44 -4.81
C LEU A 59 1.88 1.02 -4.94
N VAL A 60 3.07 1.28 -5.46
CA VAL A 60 3.51 2.66 -5.71
C VAL A 60 2.56 3.35 -6.68
N ARG A 61 2.22 2.65 -7.76
CA ARG A 61 1.30 3.22 -8.75
C ARG A 61 -0.04 3.52 -8.10
N GLU A 62 -0.56 2.58 -7.33
CA GLU A 62 -1.84 2.77 -6.67
C GLU A 62 -1.80 3.96 -5.73
N ALA A 63 -0.75 4.07 -4.92
CA ALA A 63 -0.64 5.17 -3.97
C ALA A 63 -0.62 6.52 -4.69
N CYS A 64 0.10 6.58 -5.80
CA CYS A 64 0.22 7.82 -6.55
C CYS A 64 -1.09 8.24 -7.22
N GLU A 65 -1.99 7.28 -7.44
CA GLU A 65 -3.26 7.55 -8.10
C GLU A 65 -4.40 7.77 -7.13
N MET A 66 -4.19 7.52 -5.85
CA MET A 66 -5.23 7.68 -4.84
C MET A 66 -5.34 9.14 -4.40
N ASP A 67 -6.50 9.49 -3.87
CA ASP A 67 -6.71 10.82 -3.31
C ASP A 67 -5.78 11.03 -2.11
N ARG A 68 -5.32 12.24 -1.96
CA ARG A 68 -4.44 12.58 -0.85
C ARG A 68 -5.23 13.12 0.33
N ASP A 69 -4.73 12.80 1.52
CA ASP A 69 -5.32 13.27 2.76
C ASP A 69 -4.63 14.58 3.15
N THR A 70 -5.03 15.64 2.49
CA THR A 70 -4.47 16.97 2.77
C THR A 70 -5.56 17.99 2.96
#